data_7bf804189eb652d35ed28bac54f072db
#
_entry.id   7bf804189eb652d35ed28bac54f072db
#
_cell.length_a   1.000
_cell.length_b   1.000
_cell.length_c   1.000
_cell.angle_alpha   90.00
_cell.angle_beta   90.00
_cell.angle_gamma   90.00
#
_symmetry.space_group_name_H-M   'P 1'
#
loop_
_entity.id
_entity.type
_entity.pdbx_description
1 polymer ?
#
loop_
_entity_poly.entity_id
_entity_poly.type
_entity_poly.pdbx_seq_one_letter_code
_entity_poly.pdbx_strand_id
1 'polypeptide(L)'
;MKESNFPTAKTVELSPIMKQWHDIKSKHPGAILLFRCGDFYEAYNMDAKECASILGITLTWRTNVFPHNHETYDGAMAGFPHHALDTYLPKLVRAGKRIAICEQLEAPQKTVKRCISELVNPMVNQ
;
A
#
# COMPACT_ATOMS: atom_id res chain seq x y z
N MET A 1 -25.13 -0.93 22.73
CA MET A 1 -24.30 -0.95 22.68
C MET A 1 -23.59 -1.20 22.24
N LYS A 2 -23.37 -1.08 22.05
CA LYS A 2 -22.58 -1.15 21.87
C LYS A 2 -21.52 -1.27 21.47
N GLU A 3 -21.67 -0.89 20.57
CA GLU A 3 -20.55 -0.75 19.82
C GLU A 3 -19.31 -0.80 20.56
N SER A 4 -19.28 -0.31 21.53
CA SER A 4 -18.16 -0.33 22.44
C SER A 4 -17.65 -1.73 22.73
N ASN A 5 -18.38 -2.72 22.31
CA ASN A 5 -17.97 -4.10 22.51
C ASN A 5 -16.96 -4.56 21.48
N PHE A 6 -16.58 -3.67 20.57
CA PHE A 6 -15.57 -4.00 19.57
C PHE A 6 -14.33 -3.18 19.84
N PRO A 7 -13.49 -3.64 20.75
CA PRO A 7 -12.34 -2.85 21.17
C PRO A 7 -11.38 -2.52 20.04
N THR A 8 -11.33 -3.34 19.02
CA THR A 8 -10.38 -3.10 17.92
C THR A 8 -10.61 -1.77 17.27
N ALA A 9 -11.86 -1.35 17.11
CA ALA A 9 -12.16 -0.07 16.47
C ALA A 9 -11.68 1.10 17.30
N LYS A 10 -11.53 0.92 18.61
CA LYS A 10 -11.18 1.99 19.51
C LYS A 10 -9.76 1.91 20.03
N THR A 11 -9.24 0.70 20.16
CA THR A 11 -7.96 0.49 20.81
C THR A 11 -6.82 0.23 19.85
N VAL A 12 -7.13 -0.24 18.65
CA VAL A 12 -6.08 -0.50 17.67
C VAL A 12 -5.83 0.78 16.90
N GLU A 13 -4.65 1.34 17.09
CA GLU A 13 -4.24 2.54 16.39
C GLU A 13 -3.28 2.16 15.29
N LEU A 14 -3.32 2.90 14.22
CA LEU A 14 -2.36 2.71 13.15
C LEU A 14 -0.99 3.16 13.64
N SER A 15 0.04 2.41 13.28
CA SER A 15 1.40 2.84 13.52
C SER A 15 1.68 4.12 12.73
N PRO A 16 2.75 4.87 13.07
CA PRO A 16 3.08 6.09 12.31
C PRO A 16 3.23 5.82 10.82
N ILE A 17 3.84 4.69 10.45
CA ILE A 17 4.02 4.38 9.04
C ILE A 17 2.68 4.08 8.36
N MET A 18 1.78 3.41 9.06
CA MET A 18 0.47 3.10 8.50
C MET A 18 -0.42 4.33 8.43
N LYS A 19 -0.24 5.29 9.34
CA LYS A 19 -0.93 6.57 9.23
C LYS A 19 -0.49 7.31 7.98
N GLN A 20 0.80 7.30 7.66
CA GLN A 20 1.28 7.90 6.42
C GLN A 20 0.67 7.22 5.21
N TRP A 21 0.66 5.88 5.22
CA TRP A 21 0.07 5.14 4.12
C TRP A 21 -1.41 5.51 3.95
N HIS A 22 -2.14 5.52 5.03
CA HIS A 22 -3.56 5.83 4.99
C HIS A 22 -3.81 7.24 4.45
N ASP A 23 -3.05 8.20 4.93
CA ASP A 23 -3.22 9.59 4.49
C ASP A 23 -2.94 9.75 3.01
N ILE A 24 -1.87 9.12 2.53
CA ILE A 24 -1.51 9.22 1.12
C ILE A 24 -2.50 8.46 0.26
N LYS A 25 -2.89 7.25 0.68
CA LYS A 25 -3.84 6.44 -0.06
C LYS A 25 -5.19 7.14 -0.20
N SER A 26 -5.63 7.83 0.85
CA SER A 26 -6.92 8.50 0.81
C SER A 26 -6.94 9.65 -0.20
N LYS A 27 -5.78 10.17 -0.58
CA LYS A 27 -5.69 11.20 -1.62
C LYS A 27 -5.60 10.59 -3.02
N HIS A 28 -5.31 9.31 -3.12
CA HIS A 28 -5.17 8.62 -4.40
C HIS A 28 -5.90 7.29 -4.39
N PRO A 29 -7.22 7.32 -4.10
CA PRO A 29 -7.95 6.06 -3.88
C PRO A 29 -8.07 5.19 -5.13
N GLY A 30 -7.98 5.81 -6.31
CA GLY A 30 -8.10 5.07 -7.56
C GLY A 30 -6.79 4.50 -8.08
N ALA A 31 -5.69 4.67 -7.35
CA ALA A 31 -4.40 4.20 -7.77
C ALA A 31 -3.90 3.10 -6.84
N ILE A 32 -3.12 2.18 -7.39
CA ILE A 32 -2.37 1.25 -6.55
C ILE A 32 -1.20 2.05 -5.97
N LEU A 33 -1.11 2.10 -4.66
CA LEU A 33 -0.06 2.84 -3.98
C LEU A 33 1.12 1.92 -3.70
N LEU A 34 2.24 2.18 -4.37
CA LEU A 34 3.49 1.51 -4.08
C LEU A 34 4.25 2.36 -3.07
N PHE A 35 4.32 1.86 -1.86
CA PHE A 35 4.77 2.61 -0.69
C PHE A 35 6.17 2.15 -0.32
N ARG A 36 7.14 3.05 -0.46
CA ARG A 36 8.54 2.70 -0.19
C ARG A 36 8.76 2.48 1.29
N CYS A 37 9.26 1.30 1.62
CA CYS A 37 9.63 0.93 2.98
C CYS A 37 11.01 0.30 2.94
N GLY A 38 12.02 1.08 3.28
CA GLY A 38 13.39 0.62 3.20
C GLY A 38 13.75 0.20 1.78
N ASP A 39 14.11 -1.07 1.62
CA ASP A 39 14.52 -1.57 0.31
C ASP A 39 13.38 -2.07 -0.56
N PHE A 40 12.14 -1.93 -0.08
CA PHE A 40 10.99 -2.50 -0.77
C PHE A 40 9.97 -1.44 -1.13
N TYR A 41 9.18 -1.72 -2.18
CA TYR A 41 7.88 -1.11 -2.37
C TYR A 41 6.86 -2.09 -1.86
N GLU A 42 5.94 -1.61 -1.04
CA GLU A 42 4.91 -2.44 -0.45
C GLU A 42 3.54 -1.89 -0.80
N ALA A 43 2.60 -2.80 -1.04
CA ALA A 43 1.21 -2.46 -1.22
C ALA A 43 0.41 -3.16 -0.13
N TYR A 44 -0.72 -2.58 0.23
CA TYR A 44 -1.51 -3.08 1.35
C TYR A 44 -2.96 -3.24 0.96
N ASN A 45 -3.64 -4.15 1.64
CA ASN A 45 -5.06 -4.36 1.53
C ASN A 45 -5.46 -4.70 0.09
N MET A 46 -6.42 -4.03 -0.49
CA MET A 46 -6.87 -4.35 -1.85
C MET A 46 -5.74 -4.17 -2.86
N ASP A 47 -4.92 -3.13 -2.69
CA ASP A 47 -3.78 -2.92 -3.61
C ASP A 47 -2.83 -4.11 -3.59
N ALA A 48 -2.61 -4.70 -2.41
CA ALA A 48 -1.75 -5.86 -2.28
C ALA A 48 -2.30 -7.05 -3.05
N LYS A 49 -3.61 -7.25 -2.97
CA LYS A 49 -4.25 -8.36 -3.66
C LYS A 49 -4.14 -8.21 -5.17
N GLU A 50 -4.33 -6.98 -5.65
CA GLU A 50 -4.20 -6.71 -7.07
C GLU A 50 -2.76 -6.89 -7.54
N CYS A 51 -1.80 -6.37 -6.78
CA CYS A 51 -0.40 -6.54 -7.12
C CYS A 51 -0.01 -8.01 -7.16
N ALA A 52 -0.38 -8.76 -6.14
CA ALA A 52 -0.03 -10.17 -6.08
C ALA A 52 -0.59 -10.93 -7.29
N SER A 53 -1.83 -10.63 -7.65
CA SER A 53 -2.49 -11.28 -8.76
C SER A 53 -1.84 -10.93 -10.10
N ILE A 54 -1.57 -9.64 -10.32
CA ILE A 54 -1.03 -9.17 -11.60
C ILE A 54 0.44 -9.54 -11.76
N LEU A 55 1.20 -9.39 -10.68
CA LEU A 55 2.65 -9.57 -10.75
C LEU A 55 3.12 -10.98 -10.45
N GLY A 56 2.24 -11.80 -9.86
CA GLY A 56 2.62 -13.15 -9.47
C GLY A 56 3.53 -13.19 -8.25
N ILE A 57 3.47 -12.16 -7.41
CA ILE A 57 4.26 -12.12 -6.19
C ILE A 57 3.44 -12.61 -5.01
N THR A 58 4.14 -12.89 -3.91
CA THR A 58 3.50 -13.49 -2.74
C THR A 58 2.60 -12.49 -2.02
N LEU A 59 1.41 -12.94 -1.68
CA LEU A 59 0.49 -12.18 -0.84
C LEU A 59 0.64 -12.70 0.59
N THR A 60 0.91 -11.79 1.52
CA THR A 60 1.03 -12.14 2.93
C THR A 60 0.00 -11.36 3.73
N TRP A 61 -0.11 -11.68 5.00
CA TRP A 61 -1.13 -11.08 5.87
C TRP A 61 -0.47 -10.62 7.16
N ARG A 62 -0.62 -9.33 7.46
CA ARG A 62 -0.10 -8.74 8.69
C ARG A 62 -1.25 -8.15 9.48
N THR A 63 -2.03 -9.02 10.05
CA THR A 63 -3.28 -8.62 10.70
C THR A 63 -3.06 -7.80 11.97
N ASN A 64 -1.85 -7.82 12.52
CA ASN A 64 -1.55 -7.03 13.70
C ASN A 64 -1.18 -5.58 13.39
N VAL A 65 -1.20 -5.20 12.11
CA VAL A 65 -0.82 -3.85 11.68
C VAL A 65 -2.03 -2.95 11.46
N PHE A 66 -3.17 -3.54 11.12
CA PHE A 66 -4.40 -2.81 10.81
C PHE A 66 -5.54 -3.26 11.70
N PRO A 67 -6.51 -2.38 11.95
CA PRO A 67 -7.74 -2.80 12.63
C PRO A 67 -8.47 -3.84 11.79
N HIS A 68 -8.84 -4.96 12.38
CA HIS A 68 -9.44 -6.05 11.65
C HIS A 68 -10.94 -5.92 11.50
N ASN A 69 -11.52 -4.96 12.15
CA ASN A 69 -12.95 -4.75 12.12
C ASN A 69 -13.41 -3.97 10.90
N HIS A 70 -12.48 -3.65 10.00
CA HIS A 70 -12.78 -2.79 8.88
C HIS A 70 -12.53 -3.53 7.58
N GLU A 71 -13.52 -3.53 6.70
CA GLU A 71 -13.38 -4.28 5.45
C GLU A 71 -12.27 -3.74 4.55
N THR A 72 -11.87 -2.49 4.78
CA THR A 72 -10.78 -1.87 4.02
C THR A 72 -9.42 -2.30 4.52
N TYR A 73 -9.34 -2.75 5.78
CA TYR A 73 -8.08 -3.11 6.42
C TYR A 73 -8.11 -4.56 6.82
N ASP A 74 -7.59 -5.42 5.97
CA ASP A 74 -7.56 -6.84 6.27
C ASP A 74 -6.15 -7.38 6.49
N GLY A 75 -5.16 -6.50 6.43
CA GLY A 75 -3.78 -6.90 6.69
C GLY A 75 -3.06 -7.50 5.51
N ALA A 76 -3.69 -7.54 4.36
CA ALA A 76 -3.02 -8.07 3.16
C ALA A 76 -1.84 -7.18 2.80
N MET A 77 -0.74 -7.82 2.40
CA MET A 77 0.48 -7.10 2.03
C MET A 77 1.21 -7.86 0.95
N ALA A 78 1.74 -7.13 -0.03
CA ALA A 78 2.60 -7.68 -1.08
C ALA A 78 3.67 -6.65 -1.36
N GLY A 79 4.87 -7.11 -1.72
CA GLY A 79 5.95 -6.18 -1.98
C GLY A 79 7.04 -6.80 -2.82
N PHE A 80 7.91 -5.95 -3.30
CA PHE A 80 9.06 -6.38 -4.09
C PHE A 80 10.22 -5.42 -3.85
N PRO A 81 11.46 -5.86 -4.10
CA PRO A 81 12.61 -4.98 -3.91
C PRO A 81 12.50 -3.75 -4.82
N HIS A 82 12.89 -2.59 -4.28
CA HIS A 82 12.70 -1.34 -5.04
C HIS A 82 13.45 -1.34 -6.36
N HIS A 83 14.58 -2.05 -6.44
CA HIS A 83 15.34 -2.09 -7.69
C HIS A 83 14.63 -2.88 -8.78
N ALA A 84 13.57 -3.61 -8.44
CA ALA A 84 12.79 -4.37 -9.41
C ALA A 84 11.61 -3.56 -9.98
N LEU A 85 11.51 -2.28 -9.65
CA LEU A 85 10.40 -1.45 -10.11
C LEU A 85 10.29 -1.46 -11.63
N ASP A 86 11.42 -1.36 -12.32
CA ASP A 86 11.41 -1.33 -13.78
C ASP A 86 10.90 -2.62 -14.39
N THR A 87 10.99 -3.72 -13.66
CA THR A 87 10.47 -5.00 -14.10
C THR A 87 8.96 -5.10 -13.88
N TYR A 88 8.49 -4.62 -12.75
CA TYR A 88 7.10 -4.83 -12.33
C TYR A 88 6.16 -3.71 -12.74
N LEU A 89 6.62 -2.46 -12.74
CA LEU A 89 5.75 -1.34 -13.08
C LEU A 89 5.08 -1.49 -14.44
N PRO A 90 5.80 -1.88 -15.50
CA PRO A 90 5.15 -2.04 -16.80
C PRO A 90 4.02 -3.07 -16.78
N LYS A 91 4.14 -4.10 -15.96
CA LYS A 91 3.08 -5.12 -15.88
C LYS A 91 1.81 -4.55 -15.30
N LEU A 92 1.94 -3.71 -14.29
CA LEU A 92 0.78 -3.06 -13.67
C LEU A 92 0.14 -2.08 -14.64
N VAL A 93 0.95 -1.31 -15.34
CA VAL A 93 0.46 -0.32 -16.30
C VAL A 93 -0.27 -1.02 -17.44
N ARG A 94 0.28 -2.11 -17.95
CA ARG A 94 -0.35 -2.87 -19.02
C ARG A 94 -1.63 -3.55 -18.56
N ALA A 95 -1.75 -3.83 -17.29
CA ALA A 95 -2.97 -4.41 -16.73
C ALA A 95 -4.08 -3.35 -16.53
N GLY A 96 -3.81 -2.12 -16.93
CA GLY A 96 -4.80 -1.06 -16.85
C GLY A 96 -4.87 -0.36 -15.51
N LYS A 97 -3.80 -0.46 -14.71
CA LYS A 97 -3.81 0.12 -13.36
C LYS A 97 -3.10 1.46 -13.34
N ARG A 98 -3.65 2.38 -12.57
CA ARG A 98 -2.98 3.63 -12.28
C ARG A 98 -2.13 3.42 -11.03
N ILE A 99 -0.90 3.91 -11.05
CA ILE A 99 0.05 3.65 -9.99
C ILE A 99 0.51 4.95 -9.37
N ALA A 100 0.50 5.01 -8.04
CA ALA A 100 1.08 6.11 -7.29
C ALA A 100 2.34 5.59 -6.62
N ILE A 101 3.47 6.20 -6.92
CA ILE A 101 4.75 5.77 -6.35
C ILE A 101 5.12 6.73 -5.24
N CYS A 102 5.30 6.20 -4.05
CA CYS A 102 5.58 6.99 -2.86
C CYS A 102 6.97 6.67 -2.35
N GLU A 103 7.84 7.67 -2.33
CA GLU A 103 9.24 7.51 -1.93
C GLU A 103 9.50 8.02 -0.53
N GLN A 104 10.57 7.51 0.06
CA GLN A 104 11.12 8.07 1.29
C GLN A 104 11.96 9.28 0.94
N LEU A 105 11.77 10.37 1.67
CA LEU A 105 12.48 11.61 1.42
C LEU A 105 13.78 11.71 2.22
N GLU A 106 13.93 10.85 3.22
CA GLU A 106 15.06 10.91 4.13
C GLU A 106 15.61 9.52 4.37
N ALA A 107 16.80 9.47 4.94
CA ALA A 107 17.37 8.19 5.38
C ALA A 107 16.41 7.55 6.40
N PRO A 108 16.41 6.22 6.49
CA PRO A 108 15.52 5.52 7.41
C PRO A 108 15.68 6.02 8.83
N GLN A 109 14.56 6.32 9.45
CA GLN A 109 14.45 6.78 10.81
C GLN A 109 13.23 6.14 11.42
N LYS A 110 12.95 6.50 12.67
CA LYS A 110 11.76 6.00 13.34
C LYS A 110 10.50 6.37 12.56
N THR A 111 10.42 7.60 12.07
CA THR A 111 9.33 8.05 11.22
C THR A 111 9.94 8.82 10.06
N VAL A 112 9.82 8.25 8.87
CA VAL A 112 10.42 8.80 7.66
C VAL A 112 9.36 9.58 6.90
N LYS A 113 9.74 10.75 6.39
CA LYS A 113 8.84 11.52 5.53
C LYS A 113 8.72 10.85 4.18
N ARG A 114 7.53 10.89 3.64
CA ARG A 114 7.22 10.29 2.34
C ARG A 114 6.34 11.22 1.54
N CYS A 115 6.48 11.14 0.24
CA CYS A 115 5.58 11.85 -0.67
C CYS A 115 5.46 11.08 -1.97
N ILE A 116 4.42 11.40 -2.72
CA ILE A 116 4.24 10.83 -4.04
C ILE A 116 5.32 11.40 -4.94
N SER A 117 6.13 10.53 -5.52
CA SER A 117 7.16 10.94 -6.45
C SER A 117 6.66 10.90 -7.89
N GLU A 118 5.69 10.01 -8.16
CA GLU A 118 5.22 9.84 -9.52
C GLU A 118 3.82 9.24 -9.53
N LEU A 119 2.98 9.73 -10.45
CA LEU A 119 1.69 9.12 -10.76
C LEU A 119 1.79 8.59 -12.18
N VAL A 120 1.57 7.30 -12.34
CA VAL A 120 1.70 6.65 -13.63
C VAL A 120 0.32 6.20 -14.08
N ASN A 121 -0.09 6.67 -15.27
CA ASN A 121 -1.39 6.34 -15.81
C ASN A 121 -1.35 5.00 -16.53
N PRO A 122 -2.47 4.29 -16.56
CA PRO A 122 -2.52 3.01 -17.25
C PRO A 122 -2.39 3.18 -18.75
N MET A 123 -1.97 2.11 -19.42
CA MET A 123 -1.99 2.09 -20.87
C MET A 123 -3.42 2.03 -21.34
N VAL A 124 -3.69 2.76 -22.42
CA VAL A 124 -5.02 2.78 -23.02
C VAL A 124 -4.96 1.96 -24.30
N ASN A 125 -5.84 0.97 -24.41
CA ASN A 125 -5.93 0.19 -25.62
C ASN A 125 -6.70 0.99 -26.66
N GLN A 126 -6.11 1.06 -27.83
CA GLN A 126 -6.72 1.78 -28.94
C GLN A 126 -7.54 0.87 -29.82
#